data_74d641e45e60c22ba8e959289a3c75b7
#
_entry.id   74d641e45e60c22ba8e959289a3c75b7
#
_cell.length_a   1.000
_cell.length_b   1.000
_cell.length_c   1.000
_cell.angle_alpha   90.00
_cell.angle_beta   90.00
_cell.angle_gamma   90.00
#
_symmetry.space_group_name_H-M   'P 1'
#
loop_
_entity.id
_entity.type
_entity.pdbx_description
1 polymer ?
#
loop_
_entity_poly.entity_id
_entity_poly.type
_entity_poly.pdbx_seq_one_letter_code
_entity_poly.pdbx_strand_id
1 'polypeptide(L)'
;MVLDGDFLDKIINDENKGVLMIEGAGATTSPLVLEIWNSGTKICENELPLSIDGVEKMYRWINLRPGQQNDSRTGPPQNNPDTLTTGTNVLFLHGFAANGVTARGWNAEIFKRLYQSGSRAKFWGMTWEGDVGLVDALHYQEDVANALAVAFDFYAQVQPIAGDKVVLAHSLGNMVVSAAIQDYGLNVSKYFMLNAAVATECYDPAAFNDATNDNYMLHEGWPGYSSKT
;
A
#
# COMPACT_ATOMS: atom_id res chain seq x y z
N MET A 1 10.13 20.04 -24.40
CA MET A 1 8.82 20.73 -24.40
C MET A 1 9.10 22.18 -24.69
N VAL A 2 8.29 22.84 -25.55
CA VAL A 2 8.41 24.27 -25.83
C VAL A 2 7.24 24.96 -25.15
N LEU A 3 7.52 26.02 -24.38
CA LEU A 3 6.54 26.93 -23.80
C LEU A 3 6.47 28.15 -24.73
N ASP A 4 5.28 28.50 -25.16
CA ASP A 4 5.04 29.60 -26.09
C ASP A 4 4.88 30.97 -25.42
N GLY A 5 4.67 32.02 -26.22
CA GLY A 5 4.46 33.36 -25.74
C GLY A 5 3.24 33.49 -24.82
N ASP A 6 2.16 32.75 -25.11
CA ASP A 6 0.94 32.78 -24.29
C ASP A 6 1.18 32.31 -22.85
N PHE A 7 2.07 31.34 -22.67
CA PHE A 7 2.48 30.90 -21.32
C PHE A 7 3.31 31.98 -20.60
N LEU A 8 4.20 32.66 -21.32
CA LEU A 8 4.99 33.76 -20.77
C LEU A 8 4.09 34.94 -20.37
N ASP A 9 3.09 35.27 -21.21
CA ASP A 9 2.12 36.32 -20.91
C ASP A 9 1.29 36.00 -19.65
N LYS A 10 0.93 34.73 -19.44
CA LYS A 10 0.28 34.29 -18.18
C LYS A 10 1.19 34.50 -16.97
N ILE A 11 2.47 34.16 -17.07
CA ILE A 11 3.42 34.38 -15.98
C ILE A 11 3.50 35.88 -15.64
N ILE A 12 3.61 36.75 -16.65
CA ILE A 12 3.72 38.20 -16.45
C ILE A 12 2.46 38.76 -15.80
N ASN A 13 1.30 38.29 -16.20
CA ASN A 13 0.01 38.78 -15.71
C ASN A 13 -0.44 38.14 -14.39
N ASP A 14 0.17 37.03 -13.95
CA ASP A 14 -0.17 36.30 -12.71
C ASP A 14 0.99 36.38 -11.69
N GLU A 15 1.22 37.57 -11.15
CA GLU A 15 2.23 37.86 -10.12
C GLU A 15 3.65 37.32 -10.45
N ASN A 16 4.00 37.21 -11.73
CA ASN A 16 5.27 36.64 -12.22
C ASN A 16 5.48 35.16 -11.79
N LYS A 17 4.40 34.40 -11.68
CA LYS A 17 4.45 32.99 -11.33
C LYS A 17 3.97 32.11 -12.48
N GLY A 18 4.72 31.07 -12.77
CA GLY A 18 4.30 29.97 -13.65
C GLY A 18 4.43 28.64 -12.93
N VAL A 19 3.43 27.80 -13.08
CA VAL A 19 3.44 26.43 -12.51
C VAL A 19 3.44 25.42 -13.63
N LEU A 20 4.44 24.58 -13.66
CA LEU A 20 4.51 23.40 -14.52
C LEU A 20 4.39 22.15 -13.67
N MET A 21 3.47 21.28 -14.05
CA MET A 21 3.38 19.95 -13.48
C MET A 21 4.16 18.99 -14.38
N ILE A 22 5.09 18.26 -13.81
CA ILE A 22 5.89 17.26 -14.50
C ILE A 22 5.72 15.91 -13.84
N GLU A 23 5.68 14.85 -14.64
CA GLU A 23 5.72 13.46 -14.18
C GLU A 23 6.96 12.79 -14.78
N GLY A 24 7.74 12.11 -13.92
CA GLY A 24 8.89 11.34 -14.37
C GLY A 24 8.45 10.05 -15.04
N ALA A 25 8.80 9.85 -16.30
CA ALA A 25 8.57 8.59 -17.03
C ALA A 25 9.56 7.47 -16.62
N GLY A 26 10.61 7.81 -15.90
CA GLY A 26 11.63 6.87 -15.42
C GLY A 26 12.57 7.52 -14.42
N ALA A 27 13.44 6.70 -13.82
CA ALA A 27 14.46 7.19 -12.90
C ALA A 27 15.48 8.05 -13.65
N THR A 28 15.83 9.20 -13.09
CA THR A 28 16.84 10.11 -13.65
C THR A 28 17.47 10.99 -12.60
N THR A 29 18.74 11.30 -12.81
CA THR A 29 19.47 12.36 -12.07
C THR A 29 19.84 13.53 -12.99
N SER A 30 19.36 13.51 -14.23
CA SER A 30 19.55 14.63 -15.16
C SER A 30 18.75 15.83 -14.67
N PRO A 31 19.32 17.04 -14.70
CA PRO A 31 18.57 18.23 -14.30
C PRO A 31 17.43 18.53 -15.28
N LEU A 32 16.42 19.19 -14.77
CA LEU A 32 15.46 19.90 -15.63
C LEU A 32 16.11 21.22 -16.02
N VAL A 33 16.27 21.42 -17.33
CA VAL A 33 16.88 22.65 -17.88
C VAL A 33 15.78 23.52 -18.46
N LEU A 34 15.67 24.75 -17.97
CA LEU A 34 14.85 25.80 -18.55
C LEU A 34 15.73 26.67 -19.44
N GLU A 35 15.46 26.72 -20.71
CA GLU A 35 16.18 27.54 -21.69
C GLU A 35 15.26 28.63 -22.23
N ILE A 36 15.78 29.83 -22.39
CA ILE A 36 15.10 30.94 -23.08
C ILE A 36 15.79 31.20 -24.41
N TRP A 37 15.00 31.17 -25.47
CA TRP A 37 15.47 31.32 -26.83
C TRP A 37 14.81 32.56 -27.49
N ASN A 38 15.58 33.30 -28.28
CA ASN A 38 15.06 34.37 -29.14
C ASN A 38 15.58 34.16 -30.56
N SER A 39 14.67 34.00 -31.51
CA SER A 39 14.99 33.87 -32.94
C SER A 39 16.10 32.82 -33.21
N GLY A 40 16.06 31.67 -32.53
CA GLY A 40 17.02 30.58 -32.70
C GLY A 40 18.34 30.74 -31.94
N THR A 41 18.47 31.80 -31.13
CA THR A 41 19.64 32.01 -30.26
C THR A 41 19.25 31.78 -28.80
N LYS A 42 19.98 30.91 -28.11
CA LYS A 42 19.81 30.70 -26.66
C LYS A 42 20.31 31.93 -25.91
N ILE A 43 19.44 32.57 -25.10
CA ILE A 43 19.76 33.76 -24.33
C ILE A 43 20.26 33.40 -22.94
N CYS A 44 19.56 32.48 -22.28
CA CYS A 44 19.95 32.01 -20.95
C CYS A 44 19.41 30.62 -20.69
N GLU A 45 19.96 29.99 -19.67
CA GLU A 45 19.46 28.72 -19.12
C GLU A 45 19.53 28.74 -17.60
N ASN A 46 18.68 27.94 -16.99
CA ASN A 46 18.73 27.63 -15.58
C ASN A 46 18.46 26.15 -15.36
N GLU A 47 19.18 25.54 -14.45
CA GLU A 47 19.08 24.11 -14.14
C GLU A 47 18.43 23.91 -12.79
N LEU A 48 17.42 23.01 -12.73
CA LEU A 48 16.89 22.45 -11.50
C LEU A 48 17.40 21.03 -11.36
N PRO A 49 18.29 20.74 -10.39
CA PRO A 49 18.73 19.38 -10.13
C PRO A 49 17.54 18.49 -9.79
N LEU A 50 17.44 17.35 -10.45
CA LEU A 50 16.42 16.34 -10.19
C LEU A 50 17.07 15.05 -9.66
N SER A 51 16.34 14.40 -8.76
CA SER A 51 16.60 13.03 -8.35
C SER A 51 15.26 12.29 -8.35
N ILE A 52 14.91 11.73 -9.49
CA ILE A 52 13.67 10.96 -9.68
C ILE A 52 14.03 9.49 -9.64
N ASP A 53 13.32 8.72 -8.80
CA ASP A 53 13.51 7.28 -8.66
C ASP A 53 12.15 6.59 -8.50
N GLY A 54 12.17 5.24 -8.50
CA GLY A 54 10.96 4.45 -8.31
C GLY A 54 10.29 4.73 -6.96
N VAL A 55 8.99 4.91 -6.98
CA VAL A 55 8.19 5.21 -5.77
C VAL A 55 8.38 4.17 -4.67
N GLU A 56 8.71 2.93 -5.02
CA GLU A 56 9.00 1.87 -4.06
C GLU A 56 10.20 2.16 -3.15
N LYS A 57 11.07 3.08 -3.50
CA LYS A 57 12.17 3.54 -2.64
C LYS A 57 11.74 4.58 -1.59
N MET A 58 10.46 4.93 -1.57
CA MET A 58 9.88 5.87 -0.62
C MET A 58 9.12 5.21 0.53
N TYR A 59 8.93 3.89 0.50
CA TYR A 59 8.20 3.17 1.54
C TYR A 59 8.81 1.80 1.83
N ARG A 60 8.38 1.21 2.94
CA ARG A 60 8.78 -0.13 3.37
C ARG A 60 7.94 -1.19 2.69
N TRP A 61 8.54 -2.36 2.52
CA TRP A 61 7.90 -3.50 1.88
C TRP A 61 8.12 -4.77 2.70
N ILE A 62 7.05 -5.50 2.97
CA ILE A 62 7.10 -6.81 3.61
C ILE A 62 6.47 -7.84 2.66
N ASN A 63 7.23 -8.84 2.30
CA ASN A 63 6.78 -9.95 1.48
C ASN A 63 6.53 -11.17 2.37
N LEU A 64 5.25 -11.56 2.51
CA LEU A 64 4.82 -12.73 3.27
C LEU A 64 4.63 -13.97 2.38
N ARG A 65 4.90 -13.86 1.09
CA ARG A 65 4.75 -14.99 0.17
C ARG A 65 5.79 -16.07 0.48
N PRO A 66 5.41 -17.36 0.47
CA PRO A 66 6.33 -18.46 0.76
C PRO A 66 7.60 -18.40 -0.10
N GLY A 67 8.76 -18.52 0.52
CA GLY A 67 10.06 -18.48 -0.16
C GLY A 67 10.51 -17.13 -0.71
N GLN A 68 9.73 -16.07 -0.53
CA GLN A 68 10.03 -14.74 -1.06
C GLN A 68 10.29 -13.67 0.02
N GLN A 69 10.38 -14.05 1.28
CA GLN A 69 10.53 -13.12 2.42
C GLN A 69 11.81 -12.28 2.33
N ASN A 70 12.85 -12.79 1.66
CA ASN A 70 14.13 -12.07 1.44
C ASN A 70 13.98 -10.82 0.54
N ASP A 71 12.88 -10.69 -0.19
CA ASP A 71 12.56 -9.48 -0.96
C ASP A 71 12.07 -8.32 -0.06
N SER A 72 11.86 -8.55 1.21
CA SER A 72 11.38 -7.53 2.16
C SER A 72 12.41 -6.41 2.37
N ARG A 73 11.93 -5.17 2.47
CA ARG A 73 12.71 -3.95 2.70
C ARG A 73 12.12 -3.20 3.89
N THR A 74 12.56 -3.54 5.08
CA THR A 74 12.00 -3.03 6.34
C THR A 74 12.77 -1.86 6.93
N GLY A 75 13.98 -1.59 6.43
CA GLY A 75 14.78 -0.42 6.83
C GLY A 75 14.18 0.92 6.38
N PRO A 76 14.68 2.05 6.91
CA PRO A 76 14.27 3.38 6.48
C PRO A 76 14.40 3.55 4.96
N PRO A 77 13.35 4.03 4.28
CA PRO A 77 13.41 4.24 2.84
C PRO A 77 14.41 5.34 2.46
N GLN A 78 15.15 5.12 1.37
CA GLN A 78 16.20 6.05 0.94
C GLN A 78 15.64 7.43 0.60
N ASN A 79 14.51 7.49 -0.10
CA ASN A 79 13.96 8.73 -0.65
C ASN A 79 12.83 9.32 0.23
N ASN A 80 12.54 8.70 1.38
CA ASN A 80 11.62 9.21 2.39
C ASN A 80 12.08 8.75 3.78
N PRO A 81 13.21 9.28 4.27
CA PRO A 81 13.81 8.84 5.53
C PRO A 81 12.90 9.14 6.73
N ASP A 82 13.09 8.38 7.80
CA ASP A 82 12.26 8.47 9.01
C ASP A 82 12.26 9.86 9.67
N THR A 83 13.28 10.66 9.42
CA THR A 83 13.36 12.06 9.90
C THR A 83 12.27 12.95 9.29
N LEU A 84 11.68 12.56 8.17
CA LEU A 84 10.58 13.27 7.50
C LEU A 84 9.21 12.72 7.87
N THR A 85 9.14 11.67 8.69
CA THR A 85 7.90 10.96 9.03
C THR A 85 7.49 11.17 10.48
N THR A 86 6.26 10.75 10.80
CA THR A 86 5.73 10.72 12.18
C THR A 86 6.00 9.36 12.84
N GLY A 87 5.59 9.20 14.11
CA GLY A 87 5.59 7.91 14.81
C GLY A 87 4.50 6.94 14.35
N THR A 88 3.57 7.37 13.51
CA THR A 88 2.46 6.54 13.01
C THR A 88 2.92 5.67 11.85
N ASN A 89 2.55 4.40 11.87
CA ASN A 89 2.76 3.45 10.78
C ASN A 89 1.43 3.19 10.09
N VAL A 90 1.40 3.26 8.77
CA VAL A 90 0.26 2.85 7.95
C VAL A 90 0.67 1.60 7.18
N LEU A 91 -0.03 0.50 7.42
CA LEU A 91 0.22 -0.80 6.79
C LEU A 91 -0.92 -1.11 5.82
N PHE A 92 -0.61 -1.50 4.60
CA PHE A 92 -1.60 -1.88 3.61
C PHE A 92 -1.41 -3.33 3.17
N LEU A 93 -2.50 -4.11 3.23
CA LEU A 93 -2.56 -5.49 2.79
C LEU A 93 -3.62 -5.66 1.70
N HIS A 94 -3.20 -6.20 0.55
CA HIS A 94 -4.08 -6.44 -0.59
C HIS A 94 -5.02 -7.62 -0.39
N GLY A 95 -5.99 -7.78 -1.30
CA GLY A 95 -6.98 -8.85 -1.31
C GLY A 95 -6.61 -10.02 -2.24
N PHE A 96 -7.65 -10.74 -2.63
CA PHE A 96 -7.65 -11.87 -3.55
C PHE A 96 -7.15 -11.51 -4.96
N ALA A 97 -6.63 -12.50 -5.70
CA ALA A 97 -6.20 -12.40 -7.10
C ALA A 97 -5.10 -11.34 -7.36
N ALA A 98 -4.28 -11.02 -6.37
CA ALA A 98 -3.19 -10.08 -6.51
C ALA A 98 -1.83 -10.79 -6.40
N ASN A 99 -1.21 -11.06 -7.54
CA ASN A 99 0.16 -11.57 -7.57
C ASN A 99 1.18 -10.52 -7.08
N GLY A 100 2.43 -10.92 -6.92
CA GLY A 100 3.45 -10.04 -6.38
C GLY A 100 3.65 -8.73 -7.16
N VAL A 101 3.47 -8.73 -8.47
CA VAL A 101 3.57 -7.52 -9.30
C VAL A 101 2.37 -6.60 -9.09
N THR A 102 1.17 -7.18 -9.11
CA THR A 102 -0.09 -6.45 -8.85
C THR A 102 -0.09 -5.86 -7.45
N ALA A 103 0.34 -6.62 -6.45
CA ALA A 103 0.46 -6.15 -5.07
C ALA A 103 1.40 -4.95 -4.94
N ARG A 104 2.56 -4.96 -5.64
CA ARG A 104 3.47 -3.80 -5.68
C ARG A 104 2.80 -2.58 -6.30
N GLY A 105 2.07 -2.76 -7.40
CA GLY A 105 1.31 -1.68 -8.04
C GLY A 105 0.29 -1.05 -7.08
N TRP A 106 -0.47 -1.87 -6.36
CA TRP A 106 -1.46 -1.38 -5.39
C TRP A 106 -0.79 -0.67 -4.21
N ASN A 107 0.29 -1.21 -3.67
CA ASN A 107 1.04 -0.55 -2.61
C ASN A 107 1.58 0.81 -3.05
N ALA A 108 2.14 0.88 -4.26
CA ALA A 108 2.63 2.13 -4.83
C ALA A 108 1.51 3.17 -4.99
N GLU A 109 0.34 2.75 -5.45
CA GLU A 109 -0.81 3.64 -5.66
C GLU A 109 -1.38 4.14 -4.33
N ILE A 110 -1.57 3.29 -3.34
CA ILE A 110 -2.03 3.68 -2.00
C ILE A 110 -1.02 4.64 -1.35
N PHE A 111 0.27 4.32 -1.43
CA PHE A 111 1.32 5.19 -0.91
C PHE A 111 1.27 6.57 -1.57
N LYS A 112 1.22 6.66 -2.90
CA LYS A 112 1.18 7.93 -3.63
C LYS A 112 -0.01 8.79 -3.19
N ARG A 113 -1.20 8.21 -3.06
CA ARG A 113 -2.40 8.93 -2.62
C ARG A 113 -2.26 9.47 -1.20
N LEU A 114 -1.76 8.66 -0.27
CA LEU A 114 -1.50 9.11 1.10
C LEU A 114 -0.44 10.21 1.14
N TYR A 115 0.66 10.04 0.42
CA TYR A 115 1.75 11.01 0.37
C TYR A 115 1.29 12.35 -0.22
N GLN A 116 0.56 12.32 -1.34
CA GLN A 116 0.02 13.50 -2.01
C GLN A 116 -1.05 14.22 -1.18
N SER A 117 -1.78 13.48 -0.33
CA SER A 117 -2.71 14.09 0.64
C SER A 117 -2.03 14.72 1.85
N GLY A 118 -0.70 14.72 1.90
CA GLY A 118 0.09 15.31 2.98
C GLY A 118 0.35 14.37 4.17
N SER A 119 0.04 13.09 4.05
CA SER A 119 0.38 12.12 5.10
C SER A 119 1.89 12.01 5.27
N ARG A 120 2.35 12.06 6.52
CA ARG A 120 3.74 11.81 6.92
C ARG A 120 3.90 10.51 7.71
N ALA A 121 2.93 9.62 7.64
CA ALA A 121 3.05 8.31 8.27
C ALA A 121 4.11 7.45 7.56
N LYS A 122 4.75 6.55 8.30
CA LYS A 122 5.61 5.51 7.74
C LYS A 122 4.73 4.50 7.04
N PHE A 123 4.85 4.38 5.73
CA PHE A 123 4.05 3.43 4.96
C PHE A 123 4.76 2.09 4.81
N TRP A 124 3.99 1.01 4.95
CA TRP A 124 4.41 -0.38 4.83
C TRP A 124 3.49 -1.07 3.81
N GLY A 125 4.00 -1.29 2.62
CA GLY A 125 3.32 -2.14 1.65
C GLY A 125 3.55 -3.61 1.99
N MET A 126 2.50 -4.42 1.96
CA MET A 126 2.61 -5.84 2.28
C MET A 126 2.01 -6.69 1.17
N THR A 127 2.56 -7.89 0.97
CA THR A 127 1.99 -8.87 0.04
C THR A 127 1.98 -10.26 0.67
N TRP A 128 1.00 -11.04 0.27
CA TRP A 128 0.80 -12.43 0.67
C TRP A 128 0.32 -13.26 -0.53
N GLU A 129 0.24 -14.57 -0.39
CA GLU A 129 -0.18 -15.48 -1.47
C GLU A 129 -1.71 -15.60 -1.49
N GLY A 130 -2.36 -14.65 -2.18
CA GLY A 130 -3.81 -14.61 -2.40
C GLY A 130 -4.18 -14.77 -3.88
N ASP A 131 -3.36 -15.50 -4.65
CA ASP A 131 -3.49 -15.68 -6.09
C ASP A 131 -3.14 -17.13 -6.52
N VAL A 132 -3.58 -18.10 -5.74
CA VAL A 132 -3.34 -19.50 -6.04
C VAL A 132 -4.19 -19.95 -7.25
N GLY A 133 -3.51 -20.55 -8.22
CA GLY A 133 -4.14 -21.16 -9.39
C GLY A 133 -4.24 -20.27 -10.63
N LEU A 134 -4.51 -20.94 -11.78
CA LEU A 134 -4.58 -20.29 -13.10
C LEU A 134 -5.95 -19.65 -13.39
N VAL A 135 -6.98 -20.01 -12.61
CA VAL A 135 -8.35 -19.50 -12.75
C VAL A 135 -8.85 -19.10 -11.36
N ASP A 136 -8.58 -17.86 -11.01
CA ASP A 136 -8.73 -17.28 -9.67
C ASP A 136 -10.06 -17.65 -8.97
N ALA A 137 -11.18 -17.58 -9.68
CA ALA A 137 -12.50 -17.84 -9.10
C ALA A 137 -12.70 -19.30 -8.61
N LEU A 138 -11.98 -20.28 -9.17
CA LEU A 138 -12.10 -21.69 -8.79
C LEU A 138 -11.25 -22.04 -7.56
N HIS A 139 -10.26 -21.20 -7.25
CA HIS A 139 -9.32 -21.41 -6.14
C HIS A 139 -9.54 -20.46 -4.95
N TYR A 140 -10.66 -19.75 -4.93
CA TYR A 140 -10.96 -18.80 -3.85
C TYR A 140 -10.86 -19.41 -2.45
N GLN A 141 -11.29 -20.67 -2.27
CA GLN A 141 -11.22 -21.35 -0.97
C GLN A 141 -9.78 -21.68 -0.54
N GLU A 142 -8.89 -21.92 -1.50
CA GLU A 142 -7.46 -22.11 -1.22
C GLU A 142 -6.85 -20.80 -0.73
N ASP A 143 -7.20 -19.68 -1.36
CA ASP A 143 -6.74 -18.34 -0.94
C ASP A 143 -7.31 -17.93 0.42
N VAL A 144 -8.52 -18.38 0.75
CA VAL A 144 -9.08 -18.24 2.09
C VAL A 144 -8.24 -19.01 3.12
N ALA A 145 -7.88 -20.25 2.82
CA ALA A 145 -7.02 -21.05 3.68
C ALA A 145 -5.63 -20.39 3.86
N ASN A 146 -5.07 -19.87 2.75
CA ASN A 146 -3.80 -19.12 2.79
C ASN A 146 -3.90 -17.84 3.63
N ALA A 147 -5.03 -17.13 3.55
CA ALA A 147 -5.24 -15.92 4.36
C ALA A 147 -5.17 -16.23 5.87
N LEU A 148 -5.79 -17.33 6.28
CA LEU A 148 -5.74 -17.77 7.68
C LEU A 148 -4.36 -18.30 8.07
N ALA A 149 -3.69 -19.03 7.18
CA ALA A 149 -2.36 -19.57 7.42
C ALA A 149 -1.30 -18.45 7.57
N VAL A 150 -1.37 -17.41 6.74
CA VAL A 150 -0.39 -16.30 6.77
C VAL A 150 -0.65 -15.29 7.91
N ALA A 151 -1.76 -15.40 8.62
CA ALA A 151 -2.12 -14.45 9.68
C ALA A 151 -1.09 -14.40 10.82
N PHE A 152 -0.47 -15.53 11.16
CA PHE A 152 0.62 -15.56 12.14
C PHE A 152 1.86 -14.83 11.62
N ASP A 153 2.25 -15.03 10.36
CA ASP A 153 3.40 -14.35 9.78
C ASP A 153 3.17 -12.84 9.71
N PHE A 154 1.95 -12.44 9.35
CA PHE A 154 1.55 -11.03 9.40
C PHE A 154 1.68 -10.48 10.82
N TYR A 155 1.14 -11.17 11.83
CA TYR A 155 1.30 -10.80 13.22
C TYR A 155 2.78 -10.67 13.61
N ALA A 156 3.59 -11.68 13.32
CA ALA A 156 5.00 -11.72 13.69
C ALA A 156 5.82 -10.56 13.08
N GLN A 157 5.47 -10.12 11.87
CA GLN A 157 6.12 -9.00 11.23
C GLN A 157 5.61 -7.64 11.72
N VAL A 158 4.33 -7.52 12.05
CA VAL A 158 3.70 -6.25 12.39
C VAL A 158 3.77 -5.93 13.88
N GLN A 159 3.63 -6.93 14.75
CA GLN A 159 3.61 -6.73 16.21
C GLN A 159 4.84 -5.97 16.73
N PRO A 160 6.08 -6.28 16.29
CA PRO A 160 7.28 -5.59 16.80
C PRO A 160 7.45 -4.16 16.26
N ILE A 161 6.67 -3.71 15.28
CA ILE A 161 6.78 -2.35 14.75
C ILE A 161 6.41 -1.36 15.85
N ALA A 162 7.34 -0.49 16.19
CA ALA A 162 7.17 0.51 17.24
C ALA A 162 6.26 1.67 16.77
N GLY A 163 5.49 2.22 17.71
CA GLY A 163 4.56 3.34 17.46
C GLY A 163 3.16 2.89 17.08
N ASP A 164 2.31 3.87 16.77
CA ASP A 164 0.93 3.62 16.37
C ASP A 164 0.85 2.86 15.05
N LYS A 165 -0.01 1.85 15.01
CA LYS A 165 -0.24 1.02 13.84
C LYS A 165 -1.66 1.25 13.31
N VAL A 166 -1.75 1.76 12.11
CA VAL A 166 -3.01 1.92 11.35
C VAL A 166 -2.97 0.91 10.22
N VAL A 167 -3.86 -0.07 10.25
CA VAL A 167 -3.92 -1.11 9.23
C VAL A 167 -5.06 -0.84 8.26
N LEU A 168 -4.77 -0.92 6.97
CA LEU A 168 -5.73 -0.91 5.87
C LEU A 168 -5.67 -2.27 5.20
N ALA A 169 -6.78 -2.99 5.12
CA ALA A 169 -6.84 -4.25 4.40
C ALA A 169 -7.98 -4.23 3.39
N HIS A 170 -7.70 -4.72 2.19
CA HIS A 170 -8.68 -4.80 1.11
C HIS A 170 -9.19 -6.24 0.92
N SER A 171 -10.51 -6.38 0.74
CA SER A 171 -11.16 -7.63 0.36
C SER A 171 -10.73 -8.80 1.27
N LEU A 172 -10.17 -9.90 0.71
CA LEU A 172 -9.72 -11.08 1.43
C LEU A 172 -8.55 -10.81 2.40
N GLY A 173 -7.76 -9.75 2.18
CA GLY A 173 -6.74 -9.31 3.13
C GLY A 173 -7.30 -8.99 4.52
N ASN A 174 -8.60 -8.72 4.63
CA ASN A 174 -9.26 -8.53 5.92
C ASN A 174 -9.34 -9.83 6.74
N MET A 175 -9.36 -11.00 6.12
CA MET A 175 -9.27 -12.26 6.86
C MET A 175 -7.93 -12.41 7.55
N VAL A 176 -6.85 -12.09 6.85
CA VAL A 176 -5.49 -12.11 7.43
C VAL A 176 -5.41 -11.21 8.65
N VAL A 177 -5.87 -9.96 8.52
CA VAL A 177 -5.78 -8.97 9.60
C VAL A 177 -6.70 -9.32 10.75
N SER A 178 -7.93 -9.75 10.48
CA SER A 178 -8.88 -10.14 11.52
C SER A 178 -8.40 -11.34 12.31
N ALA A 179 -7.86 -12.36 11.62
CA ALA A 179 -7.25 -13.50 12.28
C ALA A 179 -6.01 -13.09 13.11
N ALA A 180 -5.16 -12.21 12.59
CA ALA A 180 -4.01 -11.72 13.34
C ALA A 180 -4.42 -10.98 14.61
N ILE A 181 -5.48 -10.18 14.58
CA ILE A 181 -6.00 -9.48 15.76
C ILE A 181 -6.63 -10.46 16.74
N GLN A 182 -7.53 -11.33 16.26
CA GLN A 182 -8.34 -12.18 17.14
C GLN A 182 -7.56 -13.36 17.70
N ASP A 183 -6.72 -14.02 16.88
CA ASP A 183 -6.07 -15.27 17.28
C ASP A 183 -4.71 -15.06 17.92
N TYR A 184 -4.00 -14.06 17.41
CA TYR A 184 -2.61 -13.80 17.83
C TYR A 184 -2.46 -12.55 18.67
N GLY A 185 -3.55 -11.77 18.87
CA GLY A 185 -3.53 -10.59 19.71
C GLY A 185 -2.75 -9.42 19.11
N LEU A 186 -2.76 -9.28 17.78
CA LEU A 186 -2.14 -8.14 17.12
C LEU A 186 -2.73 -6.84 17.65
N ASN A 187 -1.87 -5.98 18.18
CA ASN A 187 -2.29 -4.67 18.69
C ASN A 187 -2.17 -3.62 17.60
N VAL A 188 -3.30 -3.00 17.24
CA VAL A 188 -3.40 -1.93 16.25
C VAL A 188 -4.19 -0.75 16.82
N SER A 189 -3.78 0.47 16.47
CA SER A 189 -4.47 1.69 16.93
C SER A 189 -5.77 1.93 16.15
N LYS A 190 -5.76 1.56 14.85
CA LYS A 190 -6.93 1.64 13.97
C LYS A 190 -6.87 0.55 12.91
N TYR A 191 -8.04 0.05 12.54
CA TYR A 191 -8.20 -0.90 11.45
C TYR A 191 -9.27 -0.41 10.48
N PHE A 192 -8.92 -0.24 9.22
CA PHE A 192 -9.82 0.16 8.14
C PHE A 192 -10.07 -1.04 7.23
N MET A 193 -11.31 -1.49 7.21
CA MET A 193 -11.78 -2.58 6.39
C MET A 193 -12.27 -2.03 5.05
N LEU A 194 -11.49 -2.23 3.99
CA LEU A 194 -11.82 -1.76 2.64
C LEU A 194 -12.49 -2.89 1.86
N ASN A 195 -13.79 -2.76 1.57
CA ASN A 195 -14.59 -3.77 0.88
C ASN A 195 -14.30 -5.19 1.40
N ALA A 196 -14.38 -5.38 2.71
CA ALA A 196 -13.95 -6.60 3.38
C ALA A 196 -14.70 -7.84 2.87
N ALA A 197 -13.96 -8.86 2.47
CA ALA A 197 -14.48 -10.20 2.17
C ALA A 197 -14.44 -11.07 3.43
N VAL A 198 -15.10 -10.60 4.48
CA VAL A 198 -15.29 -11.31 5.75
C VAL A 198 -16.78 -11.25 6.10
N ALA A 199 -17.37 -12.38 6.44
CA ALA A 199 -18.77 -12.43 6.85
C ALA A 199 -18.98 -11.62 8.15
N THR A 200 -20.05 -10.85 8.22
CA THR A 200 -20.39 -10.05 9.40
C THR A 200 -20.57 -10.89 10.65
N GLU A 201 -21.04 -12.11 10.48
CA GLU A 201 -21.21 -13.13 11.52
C GLU A 201 -19.89 -13.47 12.23
N CYS A 202 -18.75 -13.31 11.56
CA CYS A 202 -17.43 -13.52 12.18
C CYS A 202 -17.15 -12.53 13.33
N TYR A 203 -17.90 -11.43 13.38
CA TYR A 203 -17.78 -10.38 14.41
C TYR A 203 -18.96 -10.36 15.39
N ASP A 204 -19.93 -11.25 15.20
CA ASP A 204 -21.12 -11.37 16.07
C ASP A 204 -21.01 -12.62 16.96
N PRO A 205 -20.73 -12.44 18.27
CA PRO A 205 -20.68 -13.58 19.18
C PRO A 205 -21.98 -14.39 19.26
N ALA A 206 -23.14 -13.79 18.96
CA ALA A 206 -24.41 -14.48 18.96
C ALA A 206 -24.56 -15.44 17.78
N ALA A 207 -23.93 -15.13 16.64
CA ALA A 207 -23.99 -15.97 15.45
C ALA A 207 -23.32 -17.36 15.68
N PHE A 208 -22.35 -17.45 16.55
CA PHE A 208 -21.65 -18.71 16.89
C PHE A 208 -22.49 -19.64 17.78
N ASN A 209 -23.39 -19.08 18.56
CA ASN A 209 -24.25 -19.82 19.50
C ASN A 209 -25.59 -20.22 18.90
N ASP A 210 -25.90 -19.76 17.68
CA ASP A 210 -27.13 -20.09 17.00
C ASP A 210 -26.98 -21.39 16.21
N ALA A 211 -27.44 -22.49 16.78
CA ALA A 211 -27.43 -23.80 16.16
C ALA A 211 -28.27 -23.89 14.87
N THR A 212 -29.10 -22.88 14.58
CA THR A 212 -29.91 -22.76 13.36
C THR A 212 -29.23 -21.92 12.29
N ASN A 213 -28.11 -21.29 12.62
CA ASN A 213 -27.34 -20.50 11.68
C ASN A 213 -26.53 -21.44 10.78
N ASP A 214 -27.11 -21.81 9.64
CA ASP A 214 -26.49 -22.64 8.62
C ASP A 214 -25.46 -21.82 7.82
N ASN A 215 -24.62 -21.09 8.55
CA ASN A 215 -23.57 -20.29 7.94
C ASN A 215 -22.43 -21.22 7.55
N TYR A 216 -22.34 -21.55 6.27
CA TYR A 216 -21.31 -22.37 5.65
C TYR A 216 -19.88 -22.01 6.12
N MET A 217 -19.63 -20.73 6.36
CA MET A 217 -18.33 -20.22 6.82
C MET A 217 -17.98 -20.67 8.26
N LEU A 218 -18.95 -21.04 9.06
CA LEU A 218 -18.75 -21.50 10.43
C LEU A 218 -18.63 -23.04 10.53
N HIS A 219 -19.16 -23.77 9.56
CA HIS A 219 -19.28 -25.23 9.63
C HIS A 219 -18.21 -26.02 8.89
N GLU A 220 -17.70 -25.53 7.78
CA GLU A 220 -16.82 -26.31 6.93
C GLU A 220 -15.46 -25.64 6.69
N GLY A 221 -14.48 -25.96 7.49
CA GLY A 221 -13.09 -25.72 7.14
C GLY A 221 -12.54 -24.35 7.48
N TRP A 222 -13.23 -23.60 8.33
CA TRP A 222 -12.71 -22.34 8.88
C TRP A 222 -12.39 -22.49 10.37
N PRO A 223 -11.45 -23.40 10.75
CA PRO A 223 -11.13 -23.67 12.15
C PRO A 223 -10.66 -22.42 12.88
N GLY A 224 -10.19 -21.45 12.12
CA GLY A 224 -9.74 -20.19 12.66
C GLY A 224 -10.83 -19.35 13.31
N TYR A 225 -12.08 -19.40 12.83
CA TYR A 225 -13.19 -18.58 13.39
C TYR A 225 -14.03 -19.36 14.41
N SER A 226 -14.14 -20.66 14.31
CA SER A 226 -14.93 -21.47 15.24
C SER A 226 -14.34 -21.60 16.64
N SER A 227 -13.08 -21.28 16.84
CA SER A 227 -12.40 -21.37 18.14
C SER A 227 -12.28 -20.03 18.88
N LYS A 228 -12.95 -18.97 18.41
CA LYS A 228 -12.69 -17.58 18.82
C LYS A 228 -13.80 -16.91 19.63
N THR A 229 -14.77 -17.67 20.05
CA THR A 229 -15.84 -17.21 20.95
C THR A 229 -15.51 -17.48 22.41
#